data_354919697ae9e46ac8c8690bb1a05964
#
_entry.id   354919697ae9e46ac8c8690bb1a05964
#
_cell.length_a   1.000
_cell.length_b   1.000
_cell.length_c   1.000
_cell.angle_alpha   90.00
_cell.angle_beta   90.00
_cell.angle_gamma   90.00
#
_symmetry.space_group_name_H-M   'P 1'
#
loop_
_entity.id
_entity.type
_entity.pdbx_description
1 polymer ?
#
loop_
_entity_poly.entity_id
_entity_poly.type
_entity_poly.pdbx_seq_one_letter_code
_entity_poly.pdbx_strand_id
1 'polypeptide(L)'
;RVRGMRPWTVVVLSDYGKGTLAAPQRLITAARRLGRPVVVDPKGRDFGRYRGATLVTPNLAELEAVVGGCRDLGELVARGERLRGDLSLDALLVTRSEHGMTLLRAGAAPLHLAANAREVYDVTGAGDTVVGVLAAALAAGSGLDEATRLANRAAGLVVARLGTAGGTA
;
A
#
# COMPACT_ATOMS: atom_id res chain seq x y z
N ARG A 1 29.11 -14.59 5.89
CA ARG A 1 28.02 -15.43 5.29
C ARG A 1 26.96 -15.61 6.37
N VAL A 2 25.88 -14.85 6.31
CA VAL A 2 24.68 -15.13 7.11
C VAL A 2 23.99 -16.32 6.44
N ARG A 3 24.23 -17.52 6.95
CA ARG A 3 23.51 -18.73 6.55
C ARG A 3 22.08 -18.59 7.06
N GLY A 4 21.09 -18.61 6.15
CA GLY A 4 19.69 -18.80 6.51
C GLY A 4 18.72 -17.67 6.17
N MET A 5 19.12 -16.60 5.48
CA MET A 5 18.12 -15.67 4.94
C MET A 5 17.37 -16.37 3.80
N ARG A 6 16.09 -16.63 4.04
CA ARG A 6 15.19 -17.16 3.01
C ARG A 6 15.14 -16.19 1.83
N PRO A 7 14.95 -16.67 0.58
CA PRO A 7 14.98 -15.83 -0.62
C PRO A 7 13.86 -14.75 -0.69
N TRP A 8 13.00 -14.68 0.28
CA TRP A 8 11.79 -13.87 0.32
C TRP A 8 11.90 -12.64 1.24
N THR A 9 12.97 -11.89 1.12
CA THR A 9 13.06 -10.61 1.82
C THR A 9 12.32 -9.56 1.00
N VAL A 10 11.42 -8.82 1.64
CA VAL A 10 10.72 -7.66 1.10
C VAL A 10 11.35 -6.40 1.67
N VAL A 11 11.51 -5.38 0.87
CA VAL A 11 11.96 -4.06 1.33
C VAL A 11 10.72 -3.19 1.54
N VAL A 12 10.58 -2.62 2.73
CA VAL A 12 9.51 -1.65 3.05
C VAL A 12 10.13 -0.27 3.18
N LEU A 13 9.59 0.69 2.45
CA LEU A 13 9.95 2.10 2.52
C LEU A 13 8.74 2.88 3.02
N SER A 14 8.69 3.18 4.31
CA SER A 14 7.68 4.06 4.89
C SER A 14 8.21 5.49 4.92
N ASP A 15 7.59 6.37 4.15
CA ASP A 15 7.99 7.78 4.03
C ASP A 15 7.11 8.65 4.94
N TYR A 16 7.72 9.32 5.90
CA TYR A 16 7.04 10.26 6.78
C TYR A 16 7.31 11.73 6.40
N GLY A 17 7.95 11.97 5.25
CA GLY A 17 8.28 13.32 4.80
C GLY A 17 9.34 14.04 5.66
N LYS A 18 10.02 13.32 6.56
CA LYS A 18 11.02 13.88 7.50
C LYS A 18 12.47 13.76 7.02
N GLY A 19 12.69 13.46 5.74
CA GLY A 19 14.02 13.39 5.14
C GLY A 19 14.76 12.06 5.30
N THR A 20 14.26 11.09 6.09
CA THR A 20 14.86 9.77 6.27
C THR A 20 15.03 9.02 4.95
N LEU A 21 14.12 9.21 4.00
CA LEU A 21 14.17 8.65 2.66
C LEU A 21 14.61 9.71 1.63
N ALA A 22 15.80 10.29 1.80
CA ALA A 22 16.31 11.32 0.90
C ALA A 22 16.50 10.81 -0.55
N ALA A 23 16.82 9.52 -0.74
CA ALA A 23 17.06 8.93 -2.06
C ALA A 23 16.41 7.54 -2.20
N PRO A 24 15.06 7.41 -2.17
CA PRO A 24 14.38 6.11 -2.22
C PRO A 24 14.69 5.35 -3.51
N GLN A 25 14.94 6.04 -4.63
CA GLN A 25 15.29 5.44 -5.92
C GLN A 25 16.51 4.53 -5.86
N ARG A 26 17.52 4.86 -5.06
CA ARG A 26 18.72 4.02 -4.89
C ARG A 26 18.36 2.70 -4.23
N LEU A 27 17.51 2.73 -3.21
CA LEU A 27 17.04 1.55 -2.49
C LEU A 27 16.14 0.68 -3.37
N ILE A 28 15.19 1.31 -4.09
CA ILE A 28 14.31 0.61 -5.03
C ILE A 28 15.13 -0.10 -6.10
N THR A 29 16.07 0.61 -6.75
CA THR A 29 16.92 0.04 -7.79
C THR A 29 17.76 -1.12 -7.26
N ALA A 30 18.38 -0.98 -6.08
CA ALA A 30 19.19 -2.02 -5.48
C ALA A 30 18.36 -3.26 -5.13
N ALA A 31 17.18 -3.09 -4.52
CA ALA A 31 16.29 -4.18 -4.18
C ALA A 31 15.79 -4.93 -5.42
N ARG A 32 15.37 -4.20 -6.45
CA ARG A 32 14.89 -4.78 -7.73
C ARG A 32 15.98 -5.57 -8.45
N ARG A 33 17.23 -5.10 -8.45
CA ARG A 33 18.38 -5.86 -9.00
C ARG A 33 18.61 -7.18 -8.28
N LEU A 34 18.26 -7.26 -7.00
CA LEU A 34 18.33 -8.47 -6.19
C LEU A 34 17.05 -9.32 -6.26
N GLY A 35 16.09 -8.97 -7.15
CA GLY A 35 14.81 -9.66 -7.25
C GLY A 35 13.94 -9.52 -5.99
N ARG A 36 14.13 -8.45 -5.21
CA ARG A 36 13.37 -8.24 -3.97
C ARG A 36 12.20 -7.30 -4.21
N PRO A 37 10.97 -7.67 -3.79
CA PRO A 37 9.84 -6.77 -3.83
C PRO A 37 10.08 -5.54 -2.95
N VAL A 38 9.59 -4.39 -3.41
CA VAL A 38 9.64 -3.12 -2.68
C VAL A 38 8.22 -2.62 -2.48
N VAL A 39 7.81 -2.50 -1.22
CA VAL A 39 6.54 -1.90 -0.82
C VAL A 39 6.83 -0.50 -0.30
N VAL A 40 6.12 0.49 -0.81
CA VAL A 40 6.29 1.90 -0.43
C VAL A 40 4.99 2.42 0.16
N ASP A 41 5.06 2.90 1.38
CA ASP A 41 4.05 3.76 2.00
C ASP A 41 4.44 5.22 1.68
N PRO A 42 3.72 5.89 0.76
CA PRO A 42 4.17 7.16 0.20
C PRO A 42 3.82 8.34 1.09
N LYS A 43 4.53 9.45 0.94
CA LYS A 43 4.19 10.75 1.52
C LYS A 43 4.49 11.88 0.54
N GLY A 44 3.69 12.96 0.67
CA GLY A 44 3.84 14.14 -0.18
C GLY A 44 3.19 13.99 -1.55
N ARG A 45 3.60 14.84 -2.51
CA ARG A 45 2.99 14.92 -3.85
C ARG A 45 3.89 14.40 -4.96
N ASP A 46 5.16 14.17 -4.70
CA ASP A 46 6.11 13.66 -5.68
C ASP A 46 6.26 12.14 -5.58
N PHE A 47 5.35 11.44 -6.26
CA PHE A 47 5.45 9.97 -6.36
C PHE A 47 6.48 9.51 -7.40
N GLY A 48 7.01 10.43 -8.23
CA GLY A 48 8.10 10.14 -9.17
C GLY A 48 9.32 9.53 -8.49
N ARG A 49 9.55 9.91 -7.22
CA ARG A 49 10.63 9.36 -6.39
C ARG A 49 10.50 7.87 -6.04
N TYR A 50 9.31 7.25 -6.26
CA TYR A 50 9.05 5.83 -6.01
C TYR A 50 9.00 4.99 -7.29
N ARG A 51 9.38 5.55 -8.43
CA ARG A 51 9.39 4.87 -9.74
C ARG A 51 10.06 3.50 -9.65
N GLY A 52 9.43 2.48 -10.27
CA GLY A 52 9.95 1.12 -10.32
C GLY A 52 9.76 0.32 -9.03
N ALA A 53 9.08 0.85 -8.00
CA ALA A 53 8.69 0.05 -6.84
C ALA A 53 7.74 -1.08 -7.26
N THR A 54 7.69 -2.17 -6.47
CA THR A 54 6.74 -3.25 -6.72
C THR A 54 5.32 -2.81 -6.39
N LEU A 55 5.13 -2.17 -5.24
CA LEU A 55 3.83 -1.75 -4.75
C LEU A 55 3.95 -0.40 -4.05
N VAL A 56 3.06 0.54 -4.37
CA VAL A 56 2.89 1.80 -3.63
C VAL A 56 1.49 1.83 -3.04
N THR A 57 1.35 2.28 -1.78
CA THR A 57 0.11 2.13 -0.99
C THR A 57 -0.46 3.47 -0.49
N PRO A 58 -0.81 4.42 -1.38
CA PRO A 58 -1.41 5.68 -0.95
C PRO A 58 -2.81 5.48 -0.38
N ASN A 59 -3.22 6.37 0.51
CA ASN A 59 -4.64 6.57 0.75
C ASN A 59 -5.25 7.42 -0.38
N LEU A 60 -6.59 7.52 -0.40
CA LEU A 60 -7.32 8.25 -1.45
C LEU A 60 -6.85 9.72 -1.54
N ALA A 61 -6.72 10.40 -0.41
CA ALA A 61 -6.30 11.81 -0.39
C ALA A 61 -4.86 12.00 -0.91
N GLU A 62 -3.95 11.09 -0.59
CA GLU A 62 -2.58 11.09 -1.11
C GLU A 62 -2.55 10.83 -2.62
N LEU A 63 -3.36 9.90 -3.12
CA LEU A 63 -3.51 9.68 -4.55
C LEU A 63 -4.03 10.94 -5.25
N GLU A 64 -5.13 11.51 -4.76
CA GLU A 64 -5.77 12.69 -5.34
C GLU A 64 -4.87 13.93 -5.31
N ALA A 65 -4.00 14.04 -4.32
CA ALA A 65 -3.00 15.12 -4.27
C ALA A 65 -2.00 15.06 -5.43
N VAL A 66 -1.82 13.88 -6.05
CA VAL A 66 -0.91 13.65 -7.17
C VAL A 66 -1.66 13.69 -8.51
N VAL A 67 -2.81 13.02 -8.62
CA VAL A 67 -3.51 12.83 -9.90
C VAL A 67 -4.70 13.77 -10.10
N GLY A 68 -5.04 14.56 -9.09
CA GLY A 68 -6.28 15.35 -9.02
C GLY A 68 -7.45 14.55 -8.46
N GLY A 69 -8.49 15.25 -8.01
CA GLY A 69 -9.67 14.66 -7.38
C GLY A 69 -10.38 13.62 -8.26
N CYS A 70 -10.87 12.54 -7.65
CA CYS A 70 -11.58 11.45 -8.30
C CYS A 70 -13.07 11.52 -7.91
N ARG A 71 -13.95 11.77 -8.87
CA ARG A 71 -15.40 11.91 -8.63
C ARG A 71 -16.07 10.57 -8.30
N ASP A 72 -15.52 9.49 -8.84
CA ASP A 72 -16.05 8.13 -8.69
C ASP A 72 -14.93 7.08 -8.78
N LEU A 73 -15.30 5.82 -8.59
CA LEU A 73 -14.38 4.68 -8.64
C LEU A 73 -13.76 4.49 -10.04
N GLY A 74 -14.50 4.80 -11.10
CA GLY A 74 -14.01 4.71 -12.48
C GLY A 74 -12.87 5.70 -12.74
N GLU A 75 -13.02 6.96 -12.28
CA GLU A 75 -11.93 7.95 -12.37
C GLU A 75 -10.73 7.56 -11.51
N LEU A 76 -10.95 7.04 -10.30
CA LEU A 76 -9.88 6.53 -9.47
C LEU A 76 -9.08 5.46 -10.19
N VAL A 77 -9.76 4.48 -10.79
CA VAL A 77 -9.12 3.40 -11.56
C VAL A 77 -8.35 3.97 -12.74
N ALA A 78 -8.97 4.83 -13.56
CA ALA A 78 -8.33 5.38 -14.76
C ALA A 78 -7.07 6.20 -14.42
N ARG A 79 -7.16 7.07 -13.43
CA ARG A 79 -6.05 7.93 -13.00
C ARG A 79 -4.97 7.12 -12.26
N GLY A 80 -5.38 6.15 -11.42
CA GLY A 80 -4.46 5.26 -10.71
C GLY A 80 -3.68 4.36 -11.67
N GLU A 81 -4.33 3.77 -12.68
CA GLU A 81 -3.65 2.96 -13.70
C GLU A 81 -2.66 3.78 -14.53
N ARG A 82 -3.03 5.01 -14.89
CA ARG A 82 -2.11 5.92 -15.57
C ARG A 82 -0.88 6.19 -14.70
N LEU A 83 -1.07 6.58 -13.44
CA LEU A 83 0.02 6.83 -12.50
C LEU A 83 0.90 5.59 -12.32
N ARG A 84 0.27 4.40 -12.13
CA ARG A 84 0.97 3.12 -12.02
C ARG A 84 1.87 2.86 -13.24
N GLY A 85 1.34 3.06 -14.43
CA GLY A 85 2.07 2.89 -15.69
C GLY A 85 3.20 3.91 -15.84
N ASP A 86 2.92 5.19 -15.62
CA ASP A 86 3.89 6.29 -15.71
C ASP A 86 5.07 6.07 -14.76
N LEU A 87 4.84 5.49 -13.59
CA LEU A 87 5.86 5.19 -12.59
C LEU A 87 6.46 3.78 -12.72
N SER A 88 6.02 2.98 -13.70
CA SER A 88 6.48 1.60 -13.88
C SER A 88 6.35 0.76 -12.60
N LEU A 89 5.22 0.89 -11.89
CA LEU A 89 4.92 0.08 -10.72
C LEU A 89 4.30 -1.25 -11.14
N ASP A 90 4.61 -2.35 -10.45
CA ASP A 90 3.92 -3.62 -10.67
C ASP A 90 2.47 -3.50 -10.18
N ALA A 91 2.24 -2.78 -9.07
CA ALA A 91 0.92 -2.53 -8.51
C ALA A 91 0.80 -1.19 -7.77
N LEU A 92 -0.45 -0.70 -7.66
CA LEU A 92 -0.85 0.44 -6.84
C LEU A 92 -2.04 0.02 -5.99
N LEU A 93 -1.94 0.10 -4.67
CA LEU A 93 -3.02 -0.19 -3.72
C LEU A 93 -3.52 1.11 -3.10
N VAL A 94 -4.75 1.48 -3.39
CA VAL A 94 -5.38 2.68 -2.82
C VAL A 94 -6.26 2.28 -1.65
N THR A 95 -5.96 2.76 -0.44
CA THR A 95 -6.85 2.61 0.72
C THR A 95 -7.89 3.73 0.73
N ARG A 96 -9.16 3.39 1.00
CA ARG A 96 -10.32 4.29 0.85
C ARG A 96 -11.18 4.34 2.11
N SER A 97 -10.55 4.24 3.27
CA SER A 97 -11.22 4.26 4.59
C SER A 97 -12.39 3.26 4.66
N GLU A 98 -13.60 3.73 4.96
CA GLU A 98 -14.84 2.94 5.03
C GLU A 98 -15.25 2.28 3.70
N HIS A 99 -14.68 2.73 2.58
CA HIS A 99 -14.91 2.13 1.26
C HIS A 99 -13.93 1.00 0.92
N GLY A 100 -13.07 0.63 1.86
CA GLY A 100 -12.11 -0.48 1.71
C GLY A 100 -10.89 -0.16 0.85
N MET A 101 -10.55 -1.03 -0.09
CA MET A 101 -9.30 -0.92 -0.86
C MET A 101 -9.52 -1.21 -2.33
N THR A 102 -8.69 -0.61 -3.18
CA THR A 102 -8.63 -0.88 -4.62
C THR A 102 -7.19 -1.19 -5.02
N LEU A 103 -6.94 -2.41 -5.49
CA LEU A 103 -5.64 -2.83 -6.02
C LEU A 103 -5.68 -2.76 -7.55
N LEU A 104 -4.74 -2.02 -8.12
CA LEU A 104 -4.48 -1.89 -9.55
C LEU A 104 -3.18 -2.62 -9.88
N ARG A 105 -3.18 -3.48 -10.91
CA ARG A 105 -2.04 -4.33 -11.29
C ARG A 105 -1.84 -4.32 -12.78
N ALA A 106 -0.58 -4.41 -13.20
CA ALA A 106 -0.26 -4.53 -14.62
C ALA A 106 -0.96 -5.75 -15.26
N GLY A 107 -1.73 -5.51 -16.32
CA GLY A 107 -2.35 -6.58 -17.12
C GLY A 107 -3.51 -7.33 -16.45
N ALA A 108 -4.06 -6.82 -15.34
CA ALA A 108 -5.17 -7.45 -14.65
C ALA A 108 -6.30 -6.46 -14.34
N ALA A 109 -7.53 -6.98 -14.21
CA ALA A 109 -8.67 -6.17 -13.79
C ALA A 109 -8.45 -5.62 -12.36
N PRO A 110 -8.98 -4.43 -12.05
CA PRO A 110 -8.94 -3.87 -10.71
C PRO A 110 -9.58 -4.82 -9.69
N LEU A 111 -8.95 -4.98 -8.53
CA LEU A 111 -9.53 -5.73 -7.41
C LEU A 111 -10.06 -4.74 -6.37
N HIS A 112 -11.37 -4.73 -6.18
CA HIS A 112 -12.03 -3.92 -5.16
C HIS A 112 -12.40 -4.79 -3.96
N LEU A 113 -12.00 -4.37 -2.77
CA LEU A 113 -12.33 -5.02 -1.51
C LEU A 113 -13.10 -4.04 -0.63
N ALA A 114 -14.29 -4.43 -0.18
CA ALA A 114 -15.04 -3.64 0.79
C ALA A 114 -14.31 -3.62 2.16
N ALA A 115 -14.53 -2.58 2.93
CA ALA A 115 -14.03 -2.53 4.31
C ALA A 115 -14.68 -3.62 5.16
N ASN A 116 -13.89 -4.27 6.01
CA ASN A 116 -14.39 -5.32 6.91
C ASN A 116 -14.93 -4.79 8.25
N ALA A 117 -14.75 -3.49 8.54
CA ALA A 117 -15.27 -2.87 9.74
C ALA A 117 -16.61 -2.20 9.46
N ARG A 118 -17.62 -2.46 10.32
CA ARG A 118 -18.96 -1.82 10.24
C ARG A 118 -18.99 -0.38 10.76
N GLU A 119 -18.01 -0.02 11.59
CA GLU A 119 -17.90 1.33 12.16
C GLU A 119 -16.42 1.73 12.19
N VAL A 120 -16.08 2.86 11.55
CA VAL A 120 -14.72 3.39 11.49
C VAL A 120 -14.64 4.59 12.42
N TYR A 121 -14.20 4.37 13.67
CA TYR A 121 -14.05 5.46 14.65
C TYR A 121 -12.65 6.07 14.64
N ASP A 122 -11.61 5.29 14.36
CA ASP A 122 -10.23 5.79 14.29
C ASP A 122 -9.44 4.95 13.25
N VAL A 123 -8.89 5.64 12.26
CA VAL A 123 -8.07 5.04 11.19
C VAL A 123 -6.56 5.15 11.48
N THR A 124 -6.19 5.73 12.63
CA THR A 124 -4.78 5.87 13.03
C THR A 124 -4.13 4.50 13.18
N GLY A 125 -3.05 4.26 12.42
CA GLY A 125 -2.33 2.99 12.40
C GLY A 125 -2.92 1.90 11.48
N ALA A 126 -4.09 2.10 10.87
CA ALA A 126 -4.63 1.15 9.90
C ALA A 126 -3.74 1.05 8.65
N GLY A 127 -3.18 2.17 8.18
CA GLY A 127 -2.22 2.22 7.07
C GLY A 127 -0.96 1.44 7.36
N ASP A 128 -0.35 1.65 8.52
CA ASP A 128 0.86 0.90 8.94
C ASP A 128 0.58 -0.60 9.04
N THR A 129 -0.61 -0.98 9.53
CA THR A 129 -1.05 -2.39 9.58
C THR A 129 -1.17 -2.97 8.18
N VAL A 130 -1.75 -2.24 7.24
CA VAL A 130 -1.86 -2.67 5.83
C VAL A 130 -0.48 -2.93 5.25
N VAL A 131 0.45 -1.98 5.39
CA VAL A 131 1.82 -2.10 4.88
C VAL A 131 2.55 -3.28 5.52
N GLY A 132 2.46 -3.44 6.84
CA GLY A 132 3.10 -4.52 7.59
C GLY A 132 2.59 -5.90 7.15
N VAL A 133 1.27 -6.08 7.00
CA VAL A 133 0.66 -7.35 6.57
C VAL A 133 0.98 -7.65 5.11
N LEU A 134 0.93 -6.65 4.22
CA LEU A 134 1.35 -6.79 2.82
C LEU A 134 2.80 -7.29 2.73
N ALA A 135 3.71 -6.65 3.45
CA ALA A 135 5.12 -7.02 3.45
C ALA A 135 5.32 -8.45 3.98
N ALA A 136 4.67 -8.82 5.07
CA ALA A 136 4.75 -10.16 5.65
C ALA A 136 4.20 -11.23 4.68
N ALA A 137 3.05 -11.01 4.07
CA ALA A 137 2.45 -11.93 3.11
C ALA A 137 3.31 -12.11 1.86
N LEU A 138 3.81 -11.01 1.28
CA LEU A 138 4.74 -11.05 0.14
C LEU A 138 6.06 -11.75 0.50
N ALA A 139 6.59 -11.52 1.71
CA ALA A 139 7.78 -12.21 2.21
C ALA A 139 7.55 -13.71 2.41
N ALA A 140 6.32 -14.13 2.70
CA ALA A 140 5.90 -15.53 2.77
C ALA A 140 5.65 -16.17 1.39
N GLY A 141 5.70 -15.38 0.29
CA GLY A 141 5.50 -15.86 -1.08
C GLY A 141 4.06 -15.74 -1.59
N SER A 142 3.16 -15.07 -0.84
CA SER A 142 1.80 -14.79 -1.34
C SER A 142 1.84 -13.87 -2.56
N GLY A 143 0.90 -14.08 -3.48
CA GLY A 143 0.64 -13.13 -4.56
C GLY A 143 0.01 -11.83 -4.06
N LEU A 144 0.06 -10.78 -4.89
CA LEU A 144 -0.47 -9.44 -4.54
C LEU A 144 -1.95 -9.46 -4.13
N ASP A 145 -2.79 -10.27 -4.79
CA ASP A 145 -4.23 -10.37 -4.48
C ASP A 145 -4.47 -10.93 -3.09
N GLU A 146 -3.79 -12.03 -2.77
CA GLU A 146 -3.90 -12.68 -1.48
C GLU A 146 -3.35 -11.78 -0.37
N ALA A 147 -2.18 -11.19 -0.57
CA ALA A 147 -1.58 -10.24 0.35
C ALA A 147 -2.53 -9.05 0.63
N THR A 148 -3.18 -8.52 -0.41
CA THR A 148 -4.15 -7.42 -0.28
C THR A 148 -5.41 -7.86 0.50
N ARG A 149 -5.93 -9.06 0.25
CA ARG A 149 -7.08 -9.60 1.01
C ARG A 149 -6.74 -9.80 2.49
N LEU A 150 -5.53 -10.28 2.79
CA LEU A 150 -5.05 -10.42 4.17
C LEU A 150 -4.91 -9.06 4.84
N ALA A 151 -4.32 -8.08 4.16
CA ALA A 151 -4.15 -6.72 4.67
C ALA A 151 -5.50 -6.03 4.93
N ASN A 152 -6.49 -6.19 4.03
CA ASN A 152 -7.83 -5.64 4.22
C ASN A 152 -8.54 -6.23 5.45
N ARG A 153 -8.40 -7.54 5.68
CA ARG A 153 -8.94 -8.18 6.90
C ARG A 153 -8.25 -7.69 8.17
N ALA A 154 -6.93 -7.58 8.14
CA ALA A 154 -6.17 -7.11 9.30
C ALA A 154 -6.49 -5.66 9.65
N ALA A 155 -6.63 -4.77 8.67
CA ALA A 155 -7.06 -3.39 8.88
C ALA A 155 -8.42 -3.31 9.58
N GLY A 156 -9.40 -4.13 9.15
CA GLY A 156 -10.72 -4.21 9.78
C GLY A 156 -10.67 -4.65 11.25
N LEU A 157 -9.76 -5.56 11.60
CA LEU A 157 -9.60 -6.02 13.00
C LEU A 157 -9.00 -4.93 13.91
N VAL A 158 -8.06 -4.13 13.41
CA VAL A 158 -7.46 -3.03 14.18
C VAL A 158 -8.50 -1.95 14.46
N VAL A 159 -9.27 -1.55 13.46
CA VAL A 159 -10.35 -0.55 13.60
C VAL A 159 -11.41 -1.04 14.61
N ALA A 160 -11.82 -2.30 14.55
CA ALA A 160 -12.81 -2.88 15.48
C ALA A 160 -12.33 -2.88 16.93
N ARG A 161 -11.03 -3.10 17.20
CA ARG A 161 -10.47 -3.09 18.55
C ARG A 161 -10.40 -1.71 19.18
N LEU A 162 -10.10 -0.69 18.40
CA LEU A 162 -10.05 0.70 18.87
C LEU A 162 -11.46 1.23 19.23
N GLY A 163 -12.49 0.82 18.47
CA GLY A 163 -13.89 1.16 18.76
C GLY A 163 -14.44 0.53 20.04
N THR A 164 -13.95 -0.64 20.48
CA THR A 164 -14.41 -1.30 21.71
C THR A 164 -13.74 -0.75 22.99
N ALA A 165 -12.63 -0.02 22.87
CA ALA A 165 -11.96 0.61 24.02
C ALA A 165 -12.62 1.94 24.47
N GLY A 166 -13.49 2.53 23.66
CA GLY A 166 -14.22 3.79 23.96
C GLY A 166 -15.61 3.61 24.55
N GLY A 167 -16.06 2.39 24.82
CA GLY A 167 -17.45 2.06 25.19
C GLY A 167 -17.71 1.73 26.65
N THR A 168 -16.88 2.19 27.60
CA THR A 168 -17.17 2.07 29.05
C THR A 168 -16.91 3.38 29.76
N ALA A 169 -17.91 4.23 29.77
CA ALA A 169 -18.12 5.27 30.81
C ALA A 169 -19.63 5.45 31.01
#